data_cd3bab3e10c34483276503561aed167f
#
_entry.id   cd3bab3e10c34483276503561aed167f
#
_cell.length_a   1.000
_cell.length_b   1.000
_cell.length_c   1.000
_cell.angle_alpha   90.00
_cell.angle_beta   90.00
_cell.angle_gamma   90.00
#
_symmetry.space_group_name_H-M   'P 1'
#
loop_
_entity.id
_entity.type
_entity.pdbx_description
1 polymer ?
#
loop_
_entity_poly.entity_id
_entity_poly.type
_entity_poly.pdbx_seq_one_letter_code
_entity_poly.pdbx_strand_id
1 'polypeptide(L)'
;MRKISIINYKGGTGKTCTVVNLAHGLALMGKKVLIVDTDPQGSAGHHLGVTYKHSLYDLLINNLAPQDCIITARENLDIICSNEHVYPAELKLASEKDRESVLSKKINSLNGYDYVLLDCAPSMNLLNQNALLYSQEILLPVSMEYLALLGVKQLLKNIKILNKIFTK
;
A
#
# COMPACT_ATOMS: atom_id res chain seq x y z
N MET A 1 -2.32 6.98 -14.85
CA MET A 1 -2.36 6.13 -13.63
C MET A 1 -2.21 7.01 -12.40
N ARG A 2 -3.21 7.01 -11.50
CA ARG A 2 -3.14 7.70 -10.19
C ARG A 2 -2.67 6.72 -9.13
N LYS A 3 -1.75 7.14 -8.29
CA LYS A 3 -1.14 6.33 -7.22
C LYS A 3 -1.49 6.97 -5.88
N ILE A 4 -2.28 6.26 -5.06
CA ILE A 4 -2.87 6.80 -3.84
C ILE A 4 -2.52 5.88 -2.66
N SER A 5 -1.85 6.41 -1.65
CA SER A 5 -1.66 5.70 -0.37
C SER A 5 -2.79 6.02 0.59
N ILE A 6 -3.37 4.98 1.18
CA ILE A 6 -4.38 5.10 2.23
C ILE A 6 -3.69 4.79 3.57
N ILE A 7 -3.45 5.81 4.39
CA ILE A 7 -2.63 5.69 5.58
C ILE A 7 -3.23 6.46 6.77
N ASN A 8 -3.12 5.88 7.95
CA ASN A 8 -3.30 6.56 9.23
C ASN A 8 -2.58 5.73 10.31
N TYR A 9 -1.90 6.37 11.25
CA TYR A 9 -1.19 5.68 12.33
C TYR A 9 -2.13 5.06 13.36
N LYS A 10 -3.37 5.53 13.46
CA LYS A 10 -4.37 4.92 14.34
C LYS A 10 -4.93 3.64 13.69
N GLY A 11 -4.92 2.54 14.44
CA GLY A 11 -5.64 1.33 14.05
C GLY A 11 -7.15 1.53 14.07
N GLY A 12 -7.88 0.75 13.28
CA GLY A 12 -9.35 0.79 13.26
C GLY A 12 -9.99 2.02 12.61
N THR A 13 -9.24 2.86 11.89
CA THR A 13 -9.78 4.05 11.20
C THR A 13 -10.43 3.73 9.85
N GLY A 14 -10.50 2.45 9.47
CA GLY A 14 -11.13 2.04 8.23
C GLY A 14 -10.22 2.14 6.99
N LYS A 15 -8.89 2.11 7.11
CA LYS A 15 -7.96 2.13 5.97
C LYS A 15 -8.29 1.06 4.94
N THR A 16 -8.19 -0.21 5.32
CA THR A 16 -8.48 -1.35 4.44
C THR A 16 -9.90 -1.32 3.90
N CYS A 17 -10.90 -0.97 4.75
CA CYS A 17 -12.27 -0.80 4.32
C CYS A 17 -12.38 0.27 3.23
N THR A 18 -11.70 1.41 3.40
CA THR A 18 -11.66 2.49 2.41
C THR A 18 -11.00 2.02 1.11
N VAL A 19 -9.85 1.34 1.20
CA VAL A 19 -9.13 0.82 0.02
C VAL A 19 -10.03 -0.12 -0.79
N VAL A 20 -10.59 -1.14 -0.15
CA VAL A 20 -11.37 -2.18 -0.81
C VAL A 20 -12.64 -1.60 -1.45
N ASN A 21 -13.38 -0.76 -0.72
CA ASN A 21 -14.61 -0.18 -1.26
C ASN A 21 -14.35 0.86 -2.34
N LEU A 22 -13.32 1.71 -2.19
CA LEU A 22 -12.93 2.66 -3.22
C LEU A 22 -12.47 1.95 -4.49
N ALA A 23 -11.61 0.91 -4.35
CA ALA A 23 -11.14 0.12 -5.47
C ALA A 23 -12.29 -0.55 -6.22
N HIS A 24 -13.21 -1.19 -5.49
CA HIS A 24 -14.36 -1.84 -6.11
C HIS A 24 -15.30 -0.84 -6.76
N GLY A 25 -15.57 0.30 -6.12
CA GLY A 25 -16.38 1.38 -6.72
C GLY A 25 -15.79 1.90 -8.03
N LEU A 26 -14.47 2.11 -8.08
CA LEU A 26 -13.77 2.51 -9.30
C LEU A 26 -13.83 1.42 -10.38
N ALA A 27 -13.68 0.15 -10.01
CA ALA A 27 -13.76 -0.98 -10.92
C ALA A 27 -15.15 -1.12 -11.53
N LEU A 28 -16.22 -0.92 -10.75
CA LEU A 28 -17.61 -0.85 -11.26
C LEU A 28 -17.84 0.31 -12.24
N MET A 29 -17.06 1.38 -12.14
CA MET A 29 -17.03 2.49 -13.09
C MET A 29 -16.17 2.20 -14.34
N GLY A 30 -15.71 0.96 -14.53
CA GLY A 30 -14.88 0.53 -15.66
C GLY A 30 -13.41 0.96 -15.57
N LYS A 31 -12.93 1.40 -14.39
CA LYS A 31 -11.52 1.74 -14.19
C LYS A 31 -10.72 0.51 -13.82
N LYS A 32 -9.54 0.34 -14.40
CA LYS A 32 -8.62 -0.72 -14.02
C LYS A 32 -7.86 -0.34 -12.75
N VAL A 33 -8.04 -1.11 -11.68
CA VAL A 33 -7.52 -0.80 -10.35
C VAL A 33 -6.62 -1.92 -9.85
N LEU A 34 -5.46 -1.56 -9.32
CA LEU A 34 -4.59 -2.44 -8.56
C LEU A 34 -4.58 -2.02 -7.09
N ILE A 35 -4.84 -2.95 -6.18
CA ILE A 35 -4.55 -2.81 -4.76
C ILE A 35 -3.18 -3.41 -4.49
N VAL A 36 -2.34 -2.68 -3.73
CA VAL A 36 -1.10 -3.22 -3.16
C VAL A 36 -1.26 -3.17 -1.64
N ASP A 37 -1.46 -4.33 -1.04
CA ASP A 37 -1.54 -4.45 0.42
C ASP A 37 -0.13 -4.45 1.00
N THR A 38 0.21 -3.46 1.83
CA THR A 38 1.50 -3.33 2.50
C THR A 38 1.42 -3.59 4.00
N ASP A 39 0.22 -3.90 4.52
CA ASP A 39 0.03 -4.26 5.92
C ASP A 39 0.34 -5.76 6.12
N PRO A 40 1.26 -6.14 7.03
CA PRO A 40 1.54 -7.53 7.34
C PRO A 40 0.33 -8.35 7.78
N GLN A 41 -0.77 -7.70 8.18
CA GLN A 41 -2.03 -8.38 8.52
C GLN A 41 -2.76 -8.95 7.29
N GLY A 42 -2.45 -8.49 6.07
CA GLY A 42 -3.05 -9.01 4.84
C GLY A 42 -4.56 -8.80 4.72
N SER A 43 -5.08 -7.79 5.39
CA SER A 43 -6.53 -7.61 5.58
C SER A 43 -7.26 -7.35 4.27
N ALA A 44 -6.63 -6.71 3.28
CA ALA A 44 -7.29 -6.42 2.00
C ALA A 44 -7.63 -7.70 1.22
N GLY A 45 -6.71 -8.67 1.18
CA GLY A 45 -6.95 -9.99 0.57
C GLY A 45 -8.10 -10.75 1.24
N HIS A 46 -8.16 -10.72 2.57
CA HIS A 46 -9.26 -11.34 3.34
C HIS A 46 -10.61 -10.70 3.03
N HIS A 47 -10.69 -9.36 2.98
CA HIS A 47 -11.93 -8.64 2.65
C HIS A 47 -12.43 -8.94 1.23
N LEU A 48 -11.52 -9.18 0.29
CA LEU A 48 -11.86 -9.55 -1.08
C LEU A 48 -12.16 -11.03 -1.26
N GLY A 49 -11.87 -11.87 -0.25
CA GLY A 49 -12.06 -13.31 -0.29
C GLY A 49 -11.18 -14.01 -1.31
N VAL A 50 -9.97 -13.48 -1.56
CA VAL A 50 -9.03 -14.09 -2.51
C VAL A 50 -8.07 -15.03 -1.82
N THR A 51 -7.68 -16.09 -2.55
CA THR A 51 -6.57 -16.96 -2.19
C THR A 51 -5.40 -16.69 -3.13
N TYR A 52 -4.17 -16.77 -2.60
CA TYR A 52 -2.97 -16.45 -3.37
C TYR A 52 -1.83 -17.43 -3.06
N LYS A 53 -0.98 -17.63 -4.05
CA LYS A 53 0.24 -18.43 -3.91
C LYS A 53 1.45 -17.55 -3.60
N HIS A 54 1.51 -16.39 -4.23
CA HIS A 54 2.60 -15.44 -4.10
C HIS A 54 2.07 -14.13 -3.54
N SER A 55 2.87 -13.48 -2.70
CA SER A 55 2.51 -12.29 -1.95
C SER A 55 3.49 -11.13 -2.22
N LEU A 56 3.26 -10.01 -1.57
CA LEU A 56 4.20 -8.89 -1.54
C LEU A 56 5.60 -9.32 -1.06
N TYR A 57 5.69 -10.29 -0.15
CA TYR A 57 6.97 -10.85 0.29
C TYR A 57 7.75 -11.45 -0.88
N ASP A 58 7.09 -12.25 -1.73
CA ASP A 58 7.73 -12.90 -2.88
C ASP A 58 8.21 -11.87 -3.90
N LEU A 59 7.43 -10.83 -4.12
CA LEU A 59 7.82 -9.70 -4.96
C LEU A 59 9.07 -8.98 -4.44
N LEU A 60 9.10 -8.68 -3.15
CA LEU A 60 10.14 -7.84 -2.54
C LEU A 60 11.44 -8.61 -2.28
N ILE A 61 11.34 -9.87 -1.79
CA ILE A 61 12.47 -10.66 -1.28
C ILE A 61 12.89 -11.75 -2.25
N ASN A 62 11.93 -12.49 -2.81
CA ASN A 62 12.21 -13.60 -3.72
C ASN A 62 12.38 -13.12 -5.17
N ASN A 63 12.23 -11.83 -5.43
CA ASN A 63 12.38 -11.19 -6.73
C ASN A 63 11.44 -11.78 -7.82
N LEU A 64 10.26 -12.28 -7.43
CA LEU A 64 9.27 -12.69 -8.41
C LEU A 64 8.84 -11.50 -9.27
N ALA A 65 8.44 -11.78 -10.50
CA ALA A 65 7.87 -10.76 -11.36
C ALA A 65 6.54 -10.25 -10.77
N PRO A 66 6.26 -8.94 -10.86
CA PRO A 66 5.02 -8.39 -10.30
C PRO A 66 3.76 -9.11 -10.80
N GLN A 67 3.75 -9.53 -12.05
CA GLN A 67 2.65 -10.25 -12.70
C GLN A 67 2.34 -11.58 -12.02
N ASP A 68 3.34 -12.25 -11.47
CA ASP A 68 3.18 -13.53 -10.77
C ASP A 68 2.58 -13.37 -9.37
N CYS A 69 2.62 -12.14 -8.83
CA CYS A 69 2.07 -11.79 -7.52
C CYS A 69 0.69 -11.12 -7.61
N ILE A 70 0.22 -10.79 -8.83
CA ILE A 70 -1.09 -10.16 -9.04
C ILE A 70 -2.17 -11.22 -9.11
N ILE A 71 -3.28 -10.95 -8.44
CA ILE A 71 -4.48 -11.79 -8.42
C ILE A 71 -5.67 -10.93 -8.84
N THR A 72 -6.46 -11.41 -9.79
CA THR A 72 -7.73 -10.78 -10.14
C THR A 72 -8.77 -11.09 -9.09
N ALA A 73 -9.15 -10.09 -8.33
CA ALA A 73 -10.16 -10.21 -7.28
C ALA A 73 -11.59 -10.07 -7.83
N ARG A 74 -11.80 -9.17 -8.77
CA ARG A 74 -13.08 -8.89 -9.45
C ARG A 74 -12.78 -8.37 -10.86
N GLU A 75 -13.80 -8.20 -11.67
CA GLU A 75 -13.65 -7.52 -12.95
C GLU A 75 -13.03 -6.12 -12.74
N ASN A 76 -11.99 -5.80 -13.48
CA ASN A 76 -11.21 -4.56 -13.40
C ASN A 76 -10.52 -4.29 -12.04
N LEU A 77 -10.47 -5.27 -11.15
CA LEU A 77 -9.87 -5.14 -9.82
C LEU A 77 -8.88 -6.26 -9.54
N ASP A 78 -7.63 -5.90 -9.48
CA ASP A 78 -6.51 -6.77 -9.14
C ASP A 78 -5.92 -6.42 -7.77
N ILE A 79 -5.22 -7.36 -7.15
CA ILE A 79 -4.54 -7.16 -5.87
C ILE A 79 -3.20 -7.90 -5.83
N ILE A 80 -2.20 -7.28 -5.22
CA ILE A 80 -1.01 -7.92 -4.65
C ILE A 80 -1.27 -8.04 -3.14
N CYS A 81 -1.43 -9.27 -2.66
CA CYS A 81 -1.74 -9.56 -1.26
C CYS A 81 -0.50 -9.47 -0.38
N SER A 82 -0.71 -9.14 0.89
CA SER A 82 0.29 -9.18 1.95
C SER A 82 0.03 -10.36 2.90
N ASN A 83 1.02 -10.68 3.73
CA ASN A 83 0.93 -11.62 4.84
C ASN A 83 2.00 -11.33 5.89
N GLU A 84 2.01 -12.09 6.97
CA GLU A 84 2.94 -11.97 8.09
C GLU A 84 4.43 -12.05 7.71
N HIS A 85 4.78 -12.70 6.59
CA HIS A 85 6.17 -12.78 6.11
C HIS A 85 6.73 -11.43 5.64
N VAL A 86 5.87 -10.46 5.39
CA VAL A 86 6.27 -9.09 5.05
C VAL A 86 6.97 -8.39 6.22
N TYR A 87 6.64 -8.76 7.47
CA TYR A 87 7.29 -8.20 8.65
C TYR A 87 8.80 -8.49 8.71
N PRO A 88 9.27 -9.77 8.63
CA PRO A 88 10.70 -10.05 8.54
C PRO A 88 11.35 -9.53 7.23
N ALA A 89 10.57 -9.32 6.16
CA ALA A 89 11.09 -8.71 4.94
C ALA A 89 11.60 -7.29 5.17
N GLU A 90 10.93 -6.50 5.99
CA GLU A 90 11.37 -5.14 6.33
C GLU A 90 12.75 -5.13 6.98
N LEU A 91 13.07 -6.11 7.82
CA LEU A 91 14.38 -6.23 8.44
C LEU A 91 15.48 -6.52 7.40
N LYS A 92 15.18 -7.38 6.41
CA LYS A 92 16.11 -7.67 5.31
C LYS A 92 16.32 -6.43 4.44
N LEU A 93 15.24 -5.76 4.07
CA LEU A 93 15.31 -4.55 3.25
C LEU A 93 15.98 -3.37 3.96
N ALA A 94 15.99 -3.34 5.29
CA ALA A 94 16.60 -2.25 6.06
C ALA A 94 18.11 -2.07 5.78
N SER A 95 18.81 -3.12 5.36
CA SER A 95 20.23 -3.08 4.97
C SER A 95 20.46 -2.74 3.50
N GLU A 96 19.40 -2.71 2.68
CA GLU A 96 19.53 -2.47 1.24
C GLU A 96 19.80 -0.98 0.94
N LYS A 97 20.62 -0.77 -0.08
CA LYS A 97 20.81 0.58 -0.64
C LYS A 97 19.51 1.03 -1.31
N ASP A 98 19.12 2.27 -1.09
CA ASP A 98 17.86 2.86 -1.60
C ASP A 98 16.62 2.06 -1.16
N ARG A 99 16.62 1.54 0.06
CA ARG A 99 15.58 0.71 0.65
C ARG A 99 14.18 1.36 0.62
N GLU A 100 14.14 2.70 0.61
CA GLU A 100 12.89 3.45 0.55
C GLU A 100 12.22 3.43 -0.82
N SER A 101 12.92 2.96 -1.86
CA SER A 101 12.43 2.90 -3.25
C SER A 101 12.25 1.47 -3.77
N VAL A 102 12.41 0.46 -2.93
CA VAL A 102 12.35 -0.95 -3.36
C VAL A 102 11.00 -1.28 -3.98
N LEU A 103 9.89 -0.86 -3.36
CA LEU A 103 8.55 -1.09 -3.91
C LEU A 103 8.40 -0.45 -5.29
N SER A 104 8.79 0.81 -5.45
CA SER A 104 8.67 1.51 -6.73
C SER A 104 9.50 0.85 -7.82
N LYS A 105 10.72 0.38 -7.52
CA LYS A 105 11.55 -0.36 -8.47
C LYS A 105 10.89 -1.64 -8.96
N LYS A 106 10.09 -2.30 -8.11
CA LYS A 106 9.38 -3.54 -8.43
C LYS A 106 8.11 -3.33 -9.26
N ILE A 107 7.31 -2.33 -8.93
CA ILE A 107 5.98 -2.16 -9.52
C ILE A 107 5.87 -1.04 -10.56
N ASN A 108 6.91 -0.25 -10.81
CA ASN A 108 6.89 0.81 -11.83
C ASN A 108 6.71 0.28 -13.28
N SER A 109 7.07 -0.97 -13.52
CA SER A 109 6.87 -1.62 -14.83
C SER A 109 5.42 -2.00 -15.10
N LEU A 110 4.55 -2.00 -14.07
CA LEU A 110 3.14 -2.32 -14.22
C LEU A 110 2.42 -1.21 -14.99
N ASN A 111 1.82 -1.58 -16.10
CA ASN A 111 1.08 -0.70 -16.98
C ASN A 111 -0.36 -1.19 -17.12
N GLY A 112 -1.24 -0.32 -17.62
CA GLY A 112 -2.63 -0.68 -17.92
C GLY A 112 -3.60 -0.43 -16.77
N TYR A 113 -3.15 0.05 -15.61
CA TYR A 113 -4.01 0.47 -14.51
C TYR A 113 -4.30 1.98 -14.58
N ASP A 114 -5.56 2.35 -14.27
CA ASP A 114 -5.95 3.74 -14.07
C ASP A 114 -5.57 4.21 -12.66
N TYR A 115 -5.70 3.30 -11.67
CA TYR A 115 -5.44 3.55 -10.25
C TYR A 115 -4.57 2.45 -9.63
N VAL A 116 -3.66 2.86 -8.76
CA VAL A 116 -2.97 1.99 -7.80
C VAL A 116 -3.26 2.50 -6.40
N LEU A 117 -3.91 1.68 -5.58
CA LEU A 117 -4.26 1.99 -4.19
C LEU A 117 -3.38 1.17 -3.26
N LEU A 118 -2.69 1.85 -2.33
CA LEU A 118 -1.81 1.17 -1.37
C LEU A 118 -2.48 1.16 0.00
N ASP A 119 -2.75 -0.03 0.53
CA ASP A 119 -3.27 -0.22 1.90
C ASP A 119 -2.10 -0.25 2.88
N CYS A 120 -1.99 0.78 3.71
CA CYS A 120 -0.84 0.98 4.59
C CYS A 120 -1.11 0.51 6.02
N ALA A 121 -0.08 -0.09 6.65
CA ALA A 121 -0.11 -0.46 8.06
C ALA A 121 -0.28 0.76 8.99
N PRO A 122 -0.76 0.58 10.24
CA PRO A 122 -0.93 1.68 11.19
C PRO A 122 0.39 2.11 11.88
N SER A 123 1.46 2.26 11.11
CA SER A 123 2.81 2.57 11.62
C SER A 123 3.63 3.34 10.58
N MET A 124 4.74 3.96 10.98
CA MET A 124 5.72 4.52 10.04
C MET A 124 6.85 3.51 9.86
N ASN A 125 6.56 2.39 9.26
CA ASN A 125 7.52 1.37 8.89
C ASN A 125 8.16 1.64 7.51
N LEU A 126 9.12 0.82 7.10
CA LEU A 126 9.84 0.99 5.84
C LEU A 126 8.90 0.83 4.62
N LEU A 127 7.95 -0.10 4.67
CA LEU A 127 7.01 -0.29 3.56
C LEU A 127 6.02 0.87 3.41
N ASN A 128 5.58 1.46 4.52
CA ASN A 128 4.76 2.67 4.44
C ASN A 128 5.55 3.85 3.88
N GLN A 129 6.86 3.97 4.19
CA GLN A 129 7.73 4.96 3.53
C GLN A 129 7.82 4.70 2.03
N ASN A 130 8.00 3.46 1.62
CA ASN A 130 7.99 3.06 0.21
C ASN A 130 6.65 3.40 -0.48
N ALA A 131 5.54 3.11 0.18
CA ALA A 131 4.20 3.43 -0.32
C ALA A 131 4.01 4.94 -0.52
N LEU A 132 4.41 5.74 0.46
CA LEU A 132 4.33 7.21 0.40
C LEU A 132 5.21 7.80 -0.71
N LEU A 133 6.42 7.27 -0.90
CA LEU A 133 7.34 7.74 -1.95
C LEU A 133 6.89 7.30 -3.36
N TYR A 134 6.20 6.16 -3.47
CA TYR A 134 5.62 5.70 -4.72
C TYR A 134 4.37 6.49 -5.11
N SER A 135 3.63 6.99 -4.13
CA SER A 135 2.34 7.65 -4.33
C SER A 135 2.46 9.12 -4.72
N GLN A 136 1.48 9.61 -5.44
CA GLN A 136 1.30 11.02 -5.78
C GLN A 136 0.27 11.69 -4.88
N GLU A 137 -0.60 10.89 -4.25
CA GLU A 137 -1.72 11.34 -3.45
C GLU A 137 -1.81 10.49 -2.17
N ILE A 138 -2.36 11.10 -1.13
CA ILE A 138 -2.58 10.45 0.16
C ILE A 138 -4.03 10.66 0.56
N LEU A 139 -4.71 9.57 0.91
CA LEU A 139 -6.03 9.59 1.51
C LEU A 139 -5.92 9.20 2.98
N LEU A 140 -6.47 10.04 3.85
CA LEU A 140 -6.40 9.88 5.30
C LEU A 140 -7.81 9.60 5.86
N PRO A 141 -8.19 8.34 6.10
CA PRO A 141 -9.39 8.05 6.86
C PRO A 141 -9.21 8.50 8.32
N VAL A 142 -10.07 9.37 8.81
CA VAL A 142 -9.96 9.95 10.16
C VAL A 142 -11.25 9.70 10.94
N SER A 143 -11.15 9.11 12.14
CA SER A 143 -12.26 9.06 13.07
C SER A 143 -12.49 10.44 13.71
N MET A 144 -13.75 10.80 13.95
CA MET A 144 -14.15 12.08 14.53
C MET A 144 -13.87 12.15 16.04
N GLU A 145 -12.59 11.95 16.40
CA GLU A 145 -12.10 11.94 17.78
C GLU A 145 -10.89 12.86 17.93
N TYR A 146 -10.76 13.52 19.07
CA TYR A 146 -9.64 14.44 19.33
C TYR A 146 -8.26 13.80 19.14
N LEU A 147 -8.06 12.58 19.66
CA LEU A 147 -6.78 11.87 19.55
C LEU A 147 -6.44 11.50 18.09
N ALA A 148 -7.45 11.28 17.26
CA ALA A 148 -7.22 11.02 15.84
C ALA A 148 -6.63 12.23 15.12
N LEU A 149 -7.06 13.43 15.47
CA LEU A 149 -6.51 14.68 14.91
C LEU A 149 -5.04 14.89 15.29
N LEU A 150 -4.64 14.51 16.49
CA LEU A 150 -3.22 14.54 16.90
C LEU A 150 -2.39 13.57 16.06
N GLY A 151 -2.89 12.36 15.80
CA GLY A 151 -2.24 11.38 14.92
C GLY A 151 -2.07 11.90 13.49
N VAL A 152 -3.09 12.56 12.93
CA VAL A 152 -3.01 13.21 11.62
C VAL A 152 -1.93 14.30 11.60
N LYS A 153 -1.88 15.15 12.62
CA LYS A 153 -0.84 16.20 12.73
C LYS A 153 0.56 15.60 12.70
N GLN A 154 0.79 14.51 13.43
CA GLN A 154 2.08 13.81 13.46
C GLN A 154 2.40 13.18 12.09
N LEU A 155 1.43 12.54 11.46
CA LEU A 155 1.60 11.95 10.12
C LEU A 155 1.98 13.02 9.09
N LEU A 156 1.27 14.14 9.04
CA LEU A 156 1.57 15.27 8.14
C LEU A 156 2.98 15.83 8.36
N LYS A 157 3.44 15.90 9.63
CA LYS A 157 4.82 16.29 9.95
C LYS A 157 5.83 15.30 9.35
N ASN A 158 5.59 14.01 9.50
CA ASN A 158 6.47 12.96 8.97
C ASN A 158 6.51 12.98 7.43
N ILE A 159 5.37 13.15 6.77
CA ILE A 159 5.29 13.29 5.31
C ILE A 159 6.12 14.49 4.83
N LYS A 160 6.02 15.63 5.51
CA LYS A 160 6.84 16.82 5.18
C LYS A 160 8.34 16.55 5.32
N ILE A 161 8.74 15.76 6.30
CA ILE A 161 10.15 15.36 6.50
C ILE A 161 10.59 14.45 5.34
N LEU A 162 9.81 13.42 5.02
CA LEU A 162 10.11 12.53 3.89
C LEU A 162 10.25 13.31 2.58
N ASN A 163 9.31 14.20 2.28
CA ASN A 163 9.38 15.03 1.07
C ASN A 163 10.65 15.86 1.02
N LYS A 164 11.09 16.46 2.14
CA LYS A 164 12.34 17.25 2.18
C LYS A 164 13.60 16.40 1.91
N ILE A 165 13.58 15.13 2.31
CA ILE A 165 14.74 14.24 2.18
C ILE A 165 14.80 13.66 0.76
N PHE A 166 13.66 13.29 0.19
CA PHE A 166 13.60 12.50 -1.05
C PHE A 166 13.14 13.29 -2.29
N THR A 167 12.54 14.48 -2.12
CA THR A 167 12.19 15.36 -3.24
C THR A 167 13.25 16.45 -3.33
N LYS A 168 14.30 16.19 -4.09
CA LYS A 168 15.26 17.20 -4.56
C LYS A 168 14.92 17.62 -5.95
#